data_51c4e071e3df27306d564df122d568d8
#
_entry.id   51c4e071e3df27306d564df122d568d8
#
_cell.length_a   1.000
_cell.length_b   1.000
_cell.length_c   1.000
_cell.angle_alpha   90.00
_cell.angle_beta   90.00
_cell.angle_gamma   90.00
#
_symmetry.space_group_name_H-M   'P 1'
#
loop_
_entity.id
_entity.type
_entity.pdbx_description
1 polymer ?
#
loop_
_entity_poly.entity_id
_entity_poly.type
_entity_poly.pdbx_seq_one_letter_code
_entity_poly.pdbx_strand_id
1 'polypeptide(L)'
;MKDNKLNQRSNESDVSSPKLDGKSTAVKVGIDLGTTNSVVAVMEGKEPKVIANKEGNRLTPSVVAFNDKGETLVGDIARRQAVTNPTRTIYSIKRFMGRRHNEVASEEKIVPYEVVGGPEEYDKEKEGDKENKPPE
;
A
#
# COMPACT_ATOMS: atom_id res chain seq x y z
N MET A 1 58.92 10.07 13.01
CA MET A 1 57.58 9.59 13.37
C MET A 1 56.62 10.65 12.90
N LYS A 2 55.86 10.41 11.85
CA LYS A 2 54.88 11.36 11.29
C LYS A 2 53.54 10.61 11.21
N ASP A 3 52.62 11.06 12.04
CA ASP A 3 51.25 10.53 12.10
C ASP A 3 50.48 10.98 10.86
N ASN A 4 50.00 9.99 10.12
CA ASN A 4 49.21 10.18 8.92
C ASN A 4 47.74 10.01 9.29
N LYS A 5 47.04 11.11 9.63
CA LYS A 5 45.59 11.14 9.82
C LYS A 5 44.89 11.10 8.44
N LEU A 6 44.36 9.95 8.07
CA LEU A 6 43.43 9.82 6.96
C LEU A 6 42.09 10.47 7.34
N ASN A 7 41.86 11.61 6.69
CA ASN A 7 40.62 12.36 6.77
C ASN A 7 39.58 11.74 5.81
N GLN A 8 38.72 10.88 6.31
CA GLN A 8 37.56 10.40 5.53
C GLN A 8 36.51 11.52 5.49
N ARG A 9 36.45 12.23 4.40
CA ARG A 9 35.31 13.08 4.08
C ARG A 9 34.19 12.20 3.54
N SER A 10 33.15 12.00 4.35
CA SER A 10 31.84 11.53 3.91
C SER A 10 31.24 12.55 2.95
N ASN A 11 31.13 12.17 1.69
CA ASN A 11 30.33 12.90 0.70
C ASN A 11 28.85 12.70 1.06
N GLU A 12 28.28 13.55 1.87
CA GLU A 12 26.85 13.80 1.88
C GLU A 12 26.51 14.49 0.55
N SER A 13 25.87 13.76 -0.33
CA SER A 13 25.24 14.32 -1.52
C SER A 13 24.08 15.21 -1.05
N ASP A 14 24.37 16.49 -1.01
CA ASP A 14 23.42 17.57 -0.80
C ASP A 14 22.41 17.57 -1.97
N VAL A 15 21.30 16.85 -1.78
CA VAL A 15 20.14 16.95 -2.65
C VAL A 15 19.44 18.26 -2.26
N SER A 16 19.93 19.36 -2.81
CA SER A 16 19.27 20.66 -2.67
C SER A 16 17.90 20.56 -3.33
N SER A 17 16.86 20.55 -2.49
CA SER A 17 15.49 20.74 -2.94
C SER A 17 15.38 22.02 -3.76
N PRO A 18 14.74 22.01 -4.94
CA PRO A 18 14.57 23.21 -5.74
C PRO A 18 13.78 24.25 -4.91
N LYS A 19 14.36 25.44 -4.73
CA LYS A 19 13.67 26.58 -4.13
C LYS A 19 12.50 26.95 -5.04
N LEU A 20 11.30 26.61 -4.61
CA LEU A 20 10.05 26.99 -5.27
C LEU A 20 9.82 28.47 -5.04
N ASP A 21 9.85 29.25 -6.12
CA ASP A 21 9.46 30.67 -6.15
C ASP A 21 8.02 30.79 -5.68
N GLY A 22 7.80 31.22 -4.48
CA GLY A 22 6.60 31.79 -3.83
C GLY A 22 5.17 31.37 -4.22
N LYS A 23 4.96 30.52 -5.24
CA LYS A 23 3.69 29.87 -5.57
C LYS A 23 3.81 28.39 -5.29
N SER A 24 3.29 27.96 -4.15
CA SER A 24 3.06 26.55 -3.87
C SER A 24 2.07 25.99 -4.90
N THR A 25 2.57 25.52 -6.02
CA THR A 25 1.77 24.74 -6.96
C THR A 25 1.63 23.35 -6.38
N ALA A 26 0.53 23.12 -5.65
CA ALA A 26 0.19 21.80 -5.16
C ALA A 26 0.15 20.81 -6.34
N VAL A 27 1.02 19.81 -6.33
CA VAL A 27 1.04 18.74 -7.33
C VAL A 27 -0.22 17.90 -7.11
N LYS A 28 -1.07 17.80 -8.13
CA LYS A 28 -2.24 16.93 -8.10
C LYS A 28 -1.82 15.53 -8.52
N VAL A 29 -2.08 14.56 -7.66
CA VAL A 29 -1.77 13.14 -7.87
C VAL A 29 -3.08 12.37 -7.89
N GLY A 30 -3.26 11.52 -8.88
CA GLY A 30 -4.34 10.54 -8.96
C GLY A 30 -3.78 9.13 -8.79
N ILE A 31 -4.46 8.31 -7.99
CA ILE A 31 -4.13 6.91 -7.79
C ILE A 31 -5.38 6.09 -8.07
N ASP A 32 -5.27 5.13 -8.99
CA ASP A 32 -6.28 4.10 -9.22
C ASP A 32 -5.80 2.78 -8.61
N LEU A 33 -6.44 2.37 -7.52
CA LEU A 33 -6.22 1.09 -6.88
C LEU A 33 -7.14 0.05 -7.52
N GLY A 34 -6.62 -0.70 -8.49
CA GLY A 34 -7.34 -1.83 -9.07
C GLY A 34 -7.21 -3.11 -8.23
N THR A 35 -8.09 -4.08 -8.45
CA THR A 35 -8.01 -5.40 -7.81
C THR A 35 -6.72 -6.14 -8.20
N THR A 36 -6.28 -5.98 -9.44
CA THR A 36 -5.10 -6.66 -10.01
C THR A 36 -3.91 -5.72 -10.16
N ASN A 37 -4.12 -4.51 -10.69
CA ASN A 37 -3.08 -3.53 -10.94
C ASN A 37 -3.48 -2.15 -10.46
N SER A 38 -2.49 -1.38 -10.03
CA SER A 38 -2.62 0.03 -9.64
C SER A 38 -1.89 0.94 -10.62
N VAL A 39 -2.38 2.16 -10.75
CA VAL A 39 -1.79 3.21 -11.60
C VAL A 39 -1.68 4.50 -10.80
N VAL A 40 -0.61 5.24 -11.03
CA VAL A 40 -0.41 6.58 -10.48
C VAL A 40 -0.21 7.57 -11.61
N ALA A 41 -0.89 8.70 -11.56
CA ALA A 41 -0.73 9.79 -12.50
C ALA A 41 -0.56 11.13 -11.78
N VAL A 42 0.16 12.05 -12.40
CA VAL A 42 0.32 13.44 -11.93
C VAL A 42 -0.17 14.39 -13.01
N MET A 43 -0.60 15.58 -12.58
CA MET A 43 -0.91 16.64 -13.52
C MET A 43 0.38 17.35 -13.94
N GLU A 44 0.69 17.33 -15.24
CA GLU A 44 1.69 18.18 -15.88
C GLU A 44 0.96 19.31 -16.63
N GLY A 45 0.90 20.48 -16.02
CA GLY A 45 0.08 21.57 -16.55
C GLY A 45 -1.43 21.22 -16.51
N LYS A 46 -2.04 21.03 -17.68
CA LYS A 46 -3.47 20.69 -17.82
C LYS A 46 -3.74 19.22 -18.14
N GLU A 47 -2.69 18.42 -18.36
CA GLU A 47 -2.82 17.04 -18.78
C GLU A 47 -2.35 16.06 -17.70
N PRO A 48 -3.07 14.94 -17.49
CA PRO A 48 -2.64 13.88 -16.61
C PRO A 48 -1.55 13.05 -17.31
N LYS A 49 -0.47 12.73 -16.59
CA LYS A 49 0.61 11.88 -17.04
C LYS A 49 0.81 10.71 -16.08
N VAL A 50 0.74 9.50 -16.62
CA VAL A 50 1.01 8.28 -15.85
C VAL A 50 2.50 8.17 -15.53
N ILE A 51 2.81 7.92 -14.26
CA ILE A 51 4.16 7.73 -13.76
C ILE A 51 4.55 6.27 -13.90
N ALA A 52 5.77 6.02 -14.41
CA ALA A 52 6.36 4.69 -14.39
C ALA A 52 6.83 4.33 -12.97
N ASN A 53 6.68 3.06 -12.59
CA ASN A 53 7.23 2.53 -11.35
C ASN A 53 8.76 2.33 -11.43
N LYS A 54 9.38 1.81 -10.37
CA LYS A 54 10.83 1.58 -10.28
C LYS A 54 11.35 0.62 -11.36
N GLU A 55 10.50 -0.30 -11.81
CA GLU A 55 10.80 -1.27 -12.86
C GLU A 55 10.55 -0.71 -14.28
N GLY A 56 10.12 0.54 -14.41
CA GLY A 56 9.81 1.20 -15.67
C GLY A 56 8.40 0.92 -16.21
N ASN A 57 7.57 0.17 -15.49
CA ASN A 57 6.21 -0.16 -15.89
C ASN A 57 5.21 0.91 -15.46
N ARG A 58 4.21 1.18 -16.28
CA ARG A 58 3.11 2.10 -15.95
C ARG A 58 2.03 1.47 -15.07
N LEU A 59 1.95 0.15 -15.06
CA LEU A 59 1.08 -0.64 -14.19
C LEU A 59 1.93 -1.28 -13.10
N THR A 60 1.46 -1.20 -11.85
CA THR A 60 2.07 -1.87 -10.71
C THR A 60 1.09 -2.92 -10.20
N PRO A 61 1.46 -4.20 -10.12
CA PRO A 61 0.61 -5.20 -9.48
C PRO A 61 0.17 -4.75 -8.09
N SER A 62 -1.14 -4.85 -7.78
CA SER A 62 -1.71 -4.53 -6.47
C SER A 62 -1.38 -5.66 -5.48
N VAL A 63 -0.10 -5.89 -5.26
CA VAL A 63 0.45 -6.96 -4.41
C VAL A 63 1.49 -6.39 -3.48
N VAL A 64 1.38 -6.75 -2.20
CA VAL A 64 2.35 -6.41 -1.15
C VAL A 64 2.77 -7.69 -0.45
N ALA A 65 4.06 -7.85 -0.18
CA ALA A 65 4.58 -9.00 0.53
C ALA A 65 5.57 -8.60 1.61
N PHE A 66 5.67 -9.43 2.63
CA PHE A 66 6.60 -9.27 3.74
C PHE A 66 7.56 -10.45 3.76
N ASN A 67 8.86 -10.18 3.62
CA ASN A 67 9.86 -11.23 3.68
C ASN A 67 10.28 -11.54 5.13
N ASP A 68 11.11 -12.57 5.32
CA ASP A 68 11.57 -12.99 6.65
C ASP A 68 12.48 -11.98 7.34
N LYS A 69 13.03 -11.02 6.59
CA LYS A 69 13.85 -9.92 7.10
C LYS A 69 13.00 -8.74 7.56
N GLY A 70 11.66 -8.80 7.41
CA GLY A 70 10.74 -7.73 7.73
C GLY A 70 10.67 -6.62 6.67
N GLU A 71 11.25 -6.83 5.49
CA GLU A 71 11.16 -5.87 4.39
C GLU A 71 9.81 -5.98 3.69
N THR A 72 9.24 -4.84 3.32
CA THR A 72 8.02 -4.74 2.52
C THR A 72 8.36 -4.70 1.05
N LEU A 73 7.84 -5.64 0.29
CA LEU A 73 7.96 -5.74 -1.16
C LEU A 73 6.63 -5.32 -1.81
N VAL A 74 6.69 -4.66 -2.96
CA VAL A 74 5.50 -4.14 -3.66
C VAL A 74 5.59 -4.46 -5.15
N GLY A 75 4.45 -4.76 -5.76
CA GLY A 75 4.33 -4.94 -7.21
C GLY A 75 4.90 -6.26 -7.70
N ASP A 76 5.68 -6.24 -8.78
CA ASP A 76 6.19 -7.44 -9.44
C ASP A 76 7.09 -8.29 -8.55
N ILE A 77 7.91 -7.67 -7.70
CA ILE A 77 8.77 -8.39 -6.75
C ILE A 77 7.92 -9.15 -5.74
N ALA A 78 6.89 -8.50 -5.19
CA ALA A 78 5.95 -9.15 -4.26
C ALA A 78 5.20 -10.30 -4.94
N ARG A 79 4.71 -10.09 -6.15
CA ARG A 79 3.99 -11.11 -6.92
C ARG A 79 4.83 -12.34 -7.21
N ARG A 80 6.13 -12.18 -7.53
CA ARG A 80 7.03 -13.31 -7.80
C ARG A 80 7.25 -14.19 -6.60
N GLN A 81 7.25 -13.66 -5.38
CA GLN A 81 7.42 -14.46 -4.18
C GLN A 81 6.13 -15.09 -3.66
N ALA A 82 4.96 -14.83 -4.27
CA ALA A 82 3.69 -15.41 -3.85
C ALA A 82 3.71 -16.95 -3.85
N VAL A 83 4.50 -17.58 -4.72
CA VAL A 83 4.64 -19.04 -4.81
C VAL A 83 5.41 -19.61 -3.60
N THR A 84 6.44 -18.91 -3.14
CA THR A 84 7.31 -19.36 -2.04
C THR A 84 6.90 -18.83 -0.68
N ASN A 85 6.13 -17.73 -0.66
CA ASN A 85 5.67 -17.07 0.57
C ASN A 85 4.19 -16.63 0.43
N PRO A 86 3.26 -17.56 0.22
CA PRO A 86 1.85 -17.21 -0.07
C PRO A 86 1.14 -16.56 1.11
N THR A 87 1.37 -17.02 2.33
CA THR A 87 0.67 -16.53 3.53
C THR A 87 1.06 -15.10 3.93
N ARG A 88 2.18 -14.59 3.43
CA ARG A 88 2.67 -13.23 3.68
C ARG A 88 2.69 -12.38 2.42
N THR A 89 1.99 -12.80 1.38
CA THR A 89 1.81 -12.07 0.12
C THR A 89 0.34 -11.72 -0.04
N ILE A 90 0.04 -10.44 0.09
CA ILE A 90 -1.31 -9.89 0.12
C ILE A 90 -1.66 -9.35 -1.27
N TYR A 91 -2.77 -9.81 -1.84
CA TYR A 91 -3.30 -9.38 -3.13
C TYR A 91 -4.83 -9.38 -3.11
N SER A 92 -5.45 -8.83 -4.14
CA SER A 92 -6.92 -8.71 -4.26
C SER A 92 -7.59 -7.98 -3.09
N ILE A 93 -6.85 -7.13 -2.38
CA ILE A 93 -7.32 -6.46 -1.16
C ILE A 93 -8.57 -5.60 -1.40
N LYS A 94 -8.78 -5.12 -2.62
CA LYS A 94 -9.97 -4.34 -2.99
C LYS A 94 -11.29 -5.10 -2.77
N ARG A 95 -11.26 -6.44 -2.80
CA ARG A 95 -12.44 -7.29 -2.52
C ARG A 95 -12.89 -7.23 -1.06
N PHE A 96 -12.00 -6.86 -0.15
CA PHE A 96 -12.23 -6.75 1.29
C PHE A 96 -12.57 -5.32 1.72
N MET A 97 -12.16 -4.30 0.93
CA MET A 97 -12.34 -2.90 1.28
C MET A 97 -13.82 -2.52 1.36
N GLY A 98 -14.18 -1.79 2.43
CA GLY A 98 -15.54 -1.29 2.66
C GLY A 98 -16.53 -2.37 3.07
N ARG A 99 -16.11 -3.59 3.39
CA ARG A 99 -16.93 -4.71 3.82
C ARG A 99 -16.56 -5.12 5.25
N ARG A 100 -17.55 -5.64 5.97
CA ARG A 100 -17.34 -6.20 7.30
C ARG A 100 -16.75 -7.61 7.19
N HIS A 101 -16.04 -8.08 8.21
CA HIS A 101 -15.43 -9.41 8.22
C HIS A 101 -16.45 -10.53 7.89
N ASN A 102 -17.63 -10.49 8.48
CA ASN A 102 -18.69 -11.47 8.22
C ASN A 102 -19.28 -11.45 6.79
N GLU A 103 -18.98 -10.42 6.00
CA GLU A 103 -19.42 -10.28 4.61
C GLU A 103 -18.40 -10.80 3.60
N VAL A 104 -17.19 -11.13 4.04
CA VAL A 104 -16.06 -11.53 3.18
C VAL A 104 -15.67 -13.01 3.31
N ALA A 105 -16.47 -13.80 3.98
CA ALA A 105 -16.19 -15.22 4.22
C ALA A 105 -15.99 -16.07 2.94
N SER A 106 -16.54 -15.64 1.81
CA SER A 106 -16.31 -16.28 0.50
C SER A 106 -14.96 -15.93 -0.09
N GLU A 107 -14.55 -14.68 0.08
CA GLU A 107 -13.27 -14.15 -0.40
C GLU A 107 -12.09 -14.68 0.43
N GLU A 108 -12.27 -14.89 1.72
CA GLU A 108 -11.26 -15.48 2.61
C GLU A 108 -10.85 -16.88 2.17
N LYS A 109 -11.79 -17.66 1.63
CA LYS A 109 -11.52 -19.04 1.17
C LYS A 109 -10.64 -19.13 -0.06
N ILE A 110 -10.50 -18.04 -0.81
CA ILE A 110 -9.73 -18.02 -2.07
C ILE A 110 -8.38 -17.34 -1.96
N VAL A 111 -8.04 -16.80 -0.78
CA VAL A 111 -6.72 -16.21 -0.52
C VAL A 111 -5.93 -17.09 0.46
N PRO A 112 -4.60 -17.17 0.31
CA PRO A 112 -3.78 -18.00 1.18
C PRO A 112 -3.36 -17.32 2.50
N TYR A 113 -3.58 -16.03 2.62
CA TYR A 113 -3.26 -15.25 3.82
C TYR A 113 -4.47 -15.20 4.76
N GLU A 114 -4.20 -15.06 6.05
CA GLU A 114 -5.24 -14.96 7.07
C GLU A 114 -5.88 -13.58 7.06
N VAL A 115 -7.22 -13.54 7.09
CA VAL A 115 -8.02 -12.33 7.25
C VAL A 115 -8.62 -12.36 8.65
N VAL A 116 -8.29 -11.36 9.46
CA VAL A 116 -8.78 -11.27 10.83
C VAL A 116 -9.88 -10.22 10.94
N GLY A 117 -10.88 -10.48 11.77
CA GLY A 117 -11.94 -9.53 12.08
C GLY A 117 -11.40 -8.31 12.85
N GLY A 118 -12.11 -7.21 12.76
CA GLY A 118 -11.88 -6.06 13.63
C GLY A 118 -12.20 -6.37 15.10
N PRO A 119 -11.90 -5.44 16.01
CA PRO A 119 -12.22 -5.62 17.44
C PRO A 119 -13.71 -5.97 17.63
N GLU A 120 -14.01 -6.82 18.59
CA GLU A 120 -15.36 -7.31 18.94
C GLU A 120 -16.39 -6.19 19.23
N GLU A 121 -15.97 -4.96 19.31
CA GLU A 121 -16.83 -3.78 19.45
C GLU A 121 -17.86 -3.63 18.31
N TYR A 122 -17.50 -4.04 17.08
CA TYR A 122 -18.42 -3.96 15.94
C TYR A 122 -19.53 -5.01 15.97
N ASP A 123 -19.38 -6.08 16.74
CA ASP A 123 -20.40 -7.12 16.86
C ASP A 123 -21.44 -6.76 17.93
N LYS A 124 -21.09 -5.93 18.92
CA LYS A 124 -21.99 -5.49 20.00
C LYS A 124 -23.07 -4.51 19.55
N GLU A 125 -22.81 -3.72 18.50
CA GLU A 125 -23.84 -2.83 17.94
C GLU A 125 -25.03 -3.59 17.31
N LYS A 126 -24.80 -4.83 16.85
CA LYS A 126 -25.88 -5.66 16.28
C LYS A 126 -26.79 -6.33 17.35
N GLU A 127 -26.32 -6.50 18.57
CA GLU A 127 -27.13 -7.04 19.66
C GLU A 127 -27.98 -5.93 20.27
N GLY A 128 -27.54 -4.68 20.33
CA GLY A 128 -28.31 -3.55 20.85
C GLY A 128 -29.56 -3.19 20.02
N ASP A 129 -29.48 -3.37 18.68
CA ASP A 129 -30.61 -3.05 17.79
C ASP A 129 -31.75 -4.08 17.84
N LYS A 130 -31.54 -5.25 18.45
CA LYS A 130 -32.57 -6.27 18.60
C LYS A 130 -33.47 -6.06 19.84
N GLU A 131 -32.98 -5.29 20.82
CA GLU A 131 -33.76 -5.03 22.05
C GLU A 131 -34.77 -3.88 21.93
N ASN A 132 -34.70 -3.09 20.85
CA ASN A 132 -35.56 -1.90 20.69
C ASN A 132 -36.69 -2.08 19.67
N LYS A 133 -37.13 -3.30 19.42
CA LYS A 133 -38.37 -3.54 18.63
C LYS A 133 -39.57 -3.37 19.54
N PRO A 134 -40.51 -2.43 19.29
CA PRO A 134 -41.72 -2.29 20.10
C PRO A 134 -42.56 -3.56 19.97
N PRO A 135 -43.26 -3.97 21.04
CA PRO A 135 -44.16 -5.12 21.01
C PRO A 135 -45.33 -4.86 20.05
N GLU A 136 -45.65 -5.85 19.23
CA GLU A 136 -46.81 -5.83 18.32
C GLU A 136 -48.12 -5.89 19.11
#